data_6cb39d6f69e333a4b10a2faa19f582b3
#
_entry.id   6cb39d6f69e333a4b10a2faa19f582b3
#
_cell.length_a   1.000
_cell.length_b   1.000
_cell.length_c   1.000
_cell.angle_alpha   90.00
_cell.angle_beta   90.00
_cell.angle_gamma   90.00
#
_symmetry.space_group_name_H-M   'P 1'
#
loop_
_entity.id
_entity.type
_entity.pdbx_description
1 polymer ?
#
loop_
_entity_poly.entity_id
_entity_poly.type
_entity_poly.pdbx_seq_one_letter_code
_entity_poly.pdbx_strand_id
1 'polypeptide(L)'
;MRKALVILALAAICGGALYYFRDNMPWSADASDDNGGAPNPIGDIDQPLPPTVVMSPENRWVDLSKAYKGQVVYIDFFATWCSGCTDEVPSLIRFQQKFGDKGFQVVALAIDDEGEEKVDTFVKRQFDVGGTQTSMNFPVMMGTMEIAQKAGFEGGLPSGLLVNRDGKEVKIVRGVVKEAALEKAIARVVKQ
;
A
#
# COMPACT_ATOMS: atom_id res chain seq x y z
N MET A 1 16.29 44.94 35.22
CA MET A 1 15.01 44.98 34.47
C MET A 1 15.16 44.69 32.98
N ARG A 2 16.20 45.16 32.28
CA ARG A 2 16.37 44.89 30.82
C ARG A 2 16.59 43.41 30.45
N LYS A 3 17.26 42.61 31.29
CA LYS A 3 17.54 41.18 30.99
C LYS A 3 16.30 40.26 31.08
N ALA A 4 15.36 40.58 31.95
CA ALA A 4 14.10 39.83 32.11
C ALA A 4 13.14 40.03 30.92
N LEU A 5 13.11 41.23 30.35
CA LEU A 5 12.29 41.53 29.17
C LEU A 5 12.78 40.80 27.88
N VAL A 6 14.09 40.63 27.73
CA VAL A 6 14.67 39.91 26.57
C VAL A 6 14.37 38.42 26.65
N ILE A 7 14.39 37.80 27.83
CA ILE A 7 14.08 36.37 28.01
C ILE A 7 12.60 36.10 27.73
N LEU A 8 11.69 36.99 28.15
CA LEU A 8 10.25 36.85 27.87
C LEU A 8 9.94 37.03 26.36
N ALA A 9 10.64 37.93 25.67
CA ALA A 9 10.47 38.13 24.24
C ALA A 9 10.96 36.91 23.42
N LEU A 10 12.09 36.30 23.81
CA LEU A 10 12.60 35.09 23.18
C LEU A 10 11.70 33.87 23.39
N ALA A 11 11.11 33.72 24.59
CA ALA A 11 10.16 32.65 24.89
C ALA A 11 8.86 32.79 24.06
N ALA A 12 8.38 34.01 23.84
CA ALA A 12 7.20 34.25 23.02
C ALA A 12 7.46 33.97 21.52
N ILE A 13 8.65 34.28 21.00
CA ILE A 13 9.04 33.98 19.62
C ILE A 13 9.23 32.49 19.43
N CYS A 14 9.89 31.79 20.34
CA CYS A 14 10.04 30.32 20.26
C CYS A 14 8.71 29.59 20.44
N GLY A 15 7.85 30.06 21.35
CA GLY A 15 6.51 29.50 21.58
C GLY A 15 5.60 29.70 20.36
N GLY A 16 5.63 30.88 19.76
CA GLY A 16 4.87 31.18 18.54
C GLY A 16 5.35 30.39 17.33
N ALA A 17 6.66 30.23 17.17
CA ALA A 17 7.23 29.40 16.08
C ALA A 17 6.89 27.91 16.25
N LEU A 18 6.94 27.37 17.48
CA LEU A 18 6.53 26.01 17.79
C LEU A 18 5.04 25.79 17.56
N TYR A 19 4.21 26.78 17.94
CA TYR A 19 2.76 26.74 17.73
C TYR A 19 2.42 26.78 16.23
N TYR A 20 3.03 27.69 15.47
CA TYR A 20 2.84 27.83 14.04
C TYR A 20 3.31 26.58 13.27
N PHE A 21 4.43 25.97 13.69
CA PHE A 21 4.96 24.76 13.07
C PHE A 21 4.06 23.54 13.33
N ARG A 22 3.46 23.45 14.54
CA ARG A 22 2.56 22.35 14.90
C ARG A 22 1.31 22.31 14.02
N ASP A 23 0.71 23.46 13.73
CA ASP A 23 -0.58 23.55 13.05
C ASP A 23 -0.46 23.61 11.50
N ASN A 24 0.75 23.83 10.97
CA ASN A 24 0.99 23.95 9.53
C ASN A 24 1.88 22.82 8.96
N MET A 25 2.13 21.75 9.71
CA MET A 25 2.84 20.59 9.16
C MET A 25 1.88 19.71 8.35
N PRO A 26 2.17 19.43 7.06
CA PRO A 26 1.28 18.67 6.21
C PRO A 26 1.06 17.20 6.64
N TRP A 27 1.79 16.73 7.67
CA TRP A 27 1.61 15.38 8.23
C TRP A 27 0.91 15.36 9.60
N SER A 28 0.56 16.52 10.19
CA SER A 28 -0.03 16.61 11.54
C SER A 28 -1.54 16.43 11.59
N ALA A 29 -2.19 16.24 10.44
CA ALA A 29 -3.62 16.06 10.41
C ALA A 29 -3.98 14.57 10.40
N ASP A 30 -4.70 14.13 11.42
CA ASP A 30 -5.57 12.97 11.50
C ASP A 30 -4.96 11.54 11.46
N ALA A 31 -3.81 11.34 12.11
CA ALA A 31 -3.30 9.98 12.35
C ALA A 31 -3.61 9.43 13.76
N SER A 32 -4.44 10.09 14.55
CA SER A 32 -4.89 9.57 15.85
C SER A 32 -6.32 9.04 15.73
N ASP A 33 -6.48 7.73 15.57
CA ASP A 33 -7.62 7.09 16.17
C ASP A 33 -7.41 7.12 17.69
N ASP A 34 -8.49 7.38 18.45
CA ASP A 34 -8.51 7.70 19.90
C ASP A 34 -7.95 6.61 20.83
N ASN A 35 -7.10 5.72 20.35
CA ASN A 35 -6.58 4.55 21.08
C ASN A 35 -5.08 4.61 21.41
N GLY A 36 -4.35 5.72 21.21
CA GLY A 36 -2.93 5.84 21.55
C GLY A 36 -2.01 4.81 20.87
N GLY A 37 -2.43 4.28 19.74
CA GLY A 37 -1.75 3.24 18.97
C GLY A 37 -0.76 3.79 17.94
N ALA A 38 0.02 2.89 17.36
CA ALA A 38 0.88 3.17 16.21
C ALA A 38 0.08 3.82 15.06
N PRO A 39 0.71 4.64 14.21
CA PRO A 39 0.03 5.29 13.09
C PRO A 39 -0.76 4.28 12.27
N ASN A 40 -1.98 4.68 11.84
CA ASN A 40 -2.83 3.80 11.03
C ASN A 40 -2.05 3.32 9.79
N PRO A 41 -1.83 2.00 9.63
CA PRO A 41 -1.08 1.47 8.51
C PRO A 41 -1.77 1.66 7.16
N ILE A 42 -3.06 2.06 7.15
CA ILE A 42 -3.82 2.36 5.93
C ILE A 42 -4.08 3.87 5.87
N GLY A 43 -3.26 4.57 5.10
CA GLY A 43 -3.38 6.01 4.86
C GLY A 43 -4.29 6.35 3.68
N ASP A 44 -4.88 7.55 3.69
CA ASP A 44 -5.57 8.12 2.53
C ASP A 44 -4.57 8.84 1.62
N ILE A 45 -4.80 8.75 0.32
CA ILE A 45 -4.01 9.38 -0.73
C ILE A 45 -4.97 9.71 -1.89
N ASP A 46 -4.68 10.73 -2.68
CA ASP A 46 -5.48 11.09 -3.86
C ASP A 46 -4.54 11.59 -4.97
N GLN A 47 -3.96 10.65 -5.69
CA GLN A 47 -3.09 10.95 -6.82
C GLN A 47 -3.30 9.93 -7.95
N PRO A 48 -3.09 10.31 -9.22
CA PRO A 48 -3.16 9.36 -10.31
C PRO A 48 -2.02 8.33 -10.18
N LEU A 49 -2.33 7.04 -10.42
CA LEU A 49 -1.28 6.03 -10.55
C LEU A 49 -0.39 6.42 -11.75
N PRO A 50 0.89 6.65 -11.54
CA PRO A 50 1.80 6.97 -12.64
C PRO A 50 1.93 5.79 -13.60
N PRO A 51 2.40 5.99 -14.85
CA PRO A 51 2.71 4.90 -15.77
C PRO A 51 3.66 3.89 -15.11
N THR A 52 3.13 2.69 -14.82
CA THR A 52 3.81 1.61 -14.10
C THR A 52 3.91 0.41 -15.02
N VAL A 53 5.02 0.34 -15.77
CA VAL A 53 5.24 -0.68 -16.77
C VAL A 53 6.03 -1.84 -16.17
N VAL A 54 5.42 -3.00 -16.13
CA VAL A 54 5.92 -4.23 -15.49
C VAL A 54 5.85 -5.41 -16.45
N MET A 55 6.56 -6.49 -16.14
CA MET A 55 6.51 -7.72 -16.91
C MET A 55 5.41 -8.65 -16.37
N SER A 56 4.50 -9.07 -17.24
CA SER A 56 3.46 -10.03 -16.88
C SER A 56 3.98 -11.48 -16.87
N PRO A 57 3.25 -12.43 -16.24
CA PRO A 57 3.61 -13.86 -16.26
C PRO A 57 3.73 -14.45 -17.67
N GLU A 58 3.04 -13.87 -18.65
CA GLU A 58 3.11 -14.27 -20.06
C GLU A 58 4.24 -13.57 -20.84
N ASN A 59 5.20 -12.99 -20.10
CA ASN A 59 6.36 -12.28 -20.66
C ASN A 59 5.98 -11.11 -21.59
N ARG A 60 5.02 -10.30 -21.17
CA ARG A 60 4.55 -9.10 -21.88
C ARG A 60 4.67 -7.86 -21.00
N TRP A 61 5.07 -6.74 -21.60
CA TRP A 61 5.06 -5.45 -20.92
C TRP A 61 3.63 -4.96 -20.72
N VAL A 62 3.26 -4.66 -19.48
CA VAL A 62 1.93 -4.20 -19.09
C VAL A 62 2.07 -2.90 -18.30
N ASP A 63 1.36 -1.87 -18.72
CA ASP A 63 1.23 -0.63 -17.96
C ASP A 63 0.02 -0.74 -17.02
N LEU A 64 0.26 -0.91 -15.73
CA LEU A 64 -0.78 -1.11 -14.70
C LEU A 64 -1.76 0.06 -14.65
N SER A 65 -1.30 1.30 -14.94
CA SER A 65 -2.17 2.48 -14.95
C SER A 65 -3.26 2.44 -16.04
N LYS A 66 -3.11 1.55 -17.03
CA LYS A 66 -4.02 1.40 -18.17
C LYS A 66 -4.72 0.05 -18.22
N ALA A 67 -4.00 -1.02 -17.84
CA ALA A 67 -4.46 -2.41 -18.02
C ALA A 67 -5.74 -2.73 -17.25
N TYR A 68 -5.93 -2.09 -16.10
CA TYR A 68 -7.06 -2.33 -15.20
C TYR A 68 -8.02 -1.15 -15.09
N LYS A 69 -8.05 -0.27 -16.09
CA LYS A 69 -8.95 0.88 -16.10
C LYS A 69 -10.41 0.44 -15.96
N GLY A 70 -11.16 1.10 -15.08
CA GLY A 70 -12.54 0.74 -14.75
C GLY A 70 -12.68 -0.32 -13.66
N GLN A 71 -11.56 -0.87 -13.17
CA GLN A 71 -11.54 -1.78 -12.03
C GLN A 71 -10.93 -1.09 -10.80
N VAL A 72 -11.30 -1.57 -9.62
CA VAL A 72 -10.56 -1.27 -8.38
C VAL A 72 -9.39 -2.25 -8.31
N VAL A 73 -8.19 -1.74 -8.11
CA VAL A 73 -6.97 -2.57 -8.09
C VAL A 73 -6.28 -2.44 -6.75
N TYR A 74 -5.91 -3.57 -6.16
CA TYR A 74 -4.95 -3.61 -5.06
C TYR A 74 -3.60 -4.08 -5.61
N ILE A 75 -2.62 -3.17 -5.66
CA ILE A 75 -1.24 -3.49 -6.02
C ILE A 75 -0.53 -3.86 -4.73
N ASP A 76 -0.14 -5.12 -4.61
CA ASP A 76 0.61 -5.67 -3.49
C ASP A 76 2.10 -5.71 -3.84
N PHE A 77 2.93 -4.96 -3.12
CA PHE A 77 4.38 -5.04 -3.26
C PHE A 77 4.92 -6.15 -2.37
N PHE A 78 5.60 -7.12 -2.95
CA PHE A 78 6.14 -8.24 -2.21
C PHE A 78 7.52 -8.71 -2.71
N ALA A 79 8.19 -9.51 -1.87
CA ALA A 79 9.35 -10.30 -2.26
C ALA A 79 9.26 -11.70 -1.63
N THR A 80 9.87 -12.71 -2.26
CA THR A 80 9.77 -14.11 -1.84
C THR A 80 10.39 -14.39 -0.46
N TRP A 81 11.37 -13.58 -0.08
CA TRP A 81 12.03 -13.62 1.24
C TRP A 81 11.26 -12.87 2.35
N CYS A 82 10.21 -12.13 2.00
CA CYS A 82 9.40 -11.38 2.95
C CYS A 82 8.36 -12.30 3.62
N SER A 83 8.57 -12.68 4.88
CA SER A 83 7.64 -13.56 5.61
C SER A 83 6.26 -12.94 5.78
N GLY A 84 6.17 -11.64 6.14
CA GLY A 84 4.90 -10.94 6.28
C GLY A 84 4.11 -10.88 4.97
N CYS A 85 4.78 -10.79 3.82
CA CYS A 85 4.13 -10.86 2.51
C CYS A 85 3.55 -12.27 2.26
N THR A 86 4.31 -13.31 2.61
CA THR A 86 3.83 -14.71 2.49
C THR A 86 2.58 -14.94 3.34
N ASP A 87 2.55 -14.41 4.55
CA ASP A 87 1.43 -14.55 5.49
C ASP A 87 0.17 -13.81 5.01
N GLU A 88 0.31 -12.80 4.15
CA GLU A 88 -0.81 -12.03 3.60
C GLU A 88 -1.47 -12.71 2.40
N VAL A 89 -0.78 -13.58 1.65
CA VAL A 89 -1.29 -14.24 0.45
C VAL A 89 -2.66 -14.91 0.63
N PRO A 90 -2.93 -15.67 1.72
CA PRO A 90 -4.26 -16.26 1.92
C PRO A 90 -5.38 -15.23 1.99
N SER A 91 -5.12 -14.06 2.57
CA SER A 91 -6.09 -12.95 2.64
C SER A 91 -6.33 -12.34 1.26
N LEU A 92 -5.27 -12.13 0.48
CA LEU A 92 -5.37 -11.62 -0.90
C LEU A 92 -6.15 -12.57 -1.80
N ILE A 93 -5.95 -13.90 -1.66
CA ILE A 93 -6.75 -14.92 -2.38
C ILE A 93 -8.23 -14.77 -2.02
N ARG A 94 -8.58 -14.63 -0.74
CA ARG A 94 -9.97 -14.42 -0.29
C ARG A 94 -10.57 -13.14 -0.83
N PHE A 95 -9.81 -12.05 -0.86
CA PHE A 95 -10.30 -10.77 -1.41
C PHE A 95 -10.55 -10.87 -2.92
N GLN A 96 -9.67 -11.51 -3.67
CA GLN A 96 -9.89 -11.77 -5.09
C GLN A 96 -11.16 -12.59 -5.32
N GLN A 97 -11.38 -13.65 -4.54
CA GLN A 97 -12.60 -14.47 -4.62
C GLN A 97 -13.86 -13.66 -4.27
N LYS A 98 -13.80 -12.82 -3.24
CA LYS A 98 -14.97 -12.09 -2.70
C LYS A 98 -15.37 -10.89 -3.55
N PHE A 99 -14.41 -10.21 -4.15
CA PHE A 99 -14.60 -8.93 -4.82
C PHE A 99 -14.34 -8.97 -6.33
N GLY A 100 -13.75 -10.05 -6.87
CA GLY A 100 -13.39 -10.17 -8.29
C GLY A 100 -14.58 -9.90 -9.22
N ASP A 101 -15.70 -10.55 -8.99
CA ASP A 101 -16.94 -10.37 -9.78
C ASP A 101 -17.55 -8.96 -9.65
N LYS A 102 -17.05 -8.15 -8.73
CA LYS A 102 -17.46 -6.76 -8.51
C LYS A 102 -16.53 -5.75 -9.16
N GLY A 103 -15.63 -6.22 -10.03
CA GLY A 103 -14.64 -5.40 -10.71
C GLY A 103 -13.48 -4.98 -9.80
N PHE A 104 -13.01 -5.91 -8.95
CA PHE A 104 -11.81 -5.77 -8.14
C PHE A 104 -10.73 -6.73 -8.64
N GLN A 105 -9.48 -6.30 -8.62
CA GLN A 105 -8.34 -7.11 -8.99
C GLN A 105 -7.19 -6.92 -8.02
N VAL A 106 -6.65 -8.02 -7.49
CA VAL A 106 -5.33 -8.03 -6.85
C VAL A 106 -4.26 -8.18 -7.93
N VAL A 107 -3.22 -7.38 -7.86
CA VAL A 107 -2.02 -7.50 -8.69
C VAL A 107 -0.82 -7.51 -7.76
N ALA A 108 -0.14 -8.63 -7.65
CA ALA A 108 1.10 -8.70 -6.89
C ALA A 108 2.27 -8.22 -7.76
N LEU A 109 3.06 -7.28 -7.26
CA LEU A 109 4.27 -6.76 -7.90
C LEU A 109 5.50 -7.26 -7.16
N ALA A 110 6.17 -8.25 -7.74
CA ALA A 110 7.41 -8.80 -7.21
C ALA A 110 8.54 -7.79 -7.39
N ILE A 111 9.15 -7.37 -6.30
CA ILE A 111 10.36 -6.54 -6.28
C ILE A 111 11.53 -7.33 -5.70
N ASP A 112 11.60 -8.58 -6.13
CA ASP A 112 12.53 -9.58 -5.63
C ASP A 112 13.92 -9.39 -6.28
N ASP A 113 14.95 -9.31 -5.46
CA ASP A 113 16.34 -9.23 -5.88
C ASP A 113 17.02 -10.61 -6.05
N GLU A 114 16.31 -11.69 -5.65
CA GLU A 114 16.78 -13.07 -5.83
C GLU A 114 16.47 -13.65 -7.24
N GLY A 115 15.72 -12.92 -8.05
CA GLY A 115 15.46 -13.20 -9.46
C GLY A 115 14.16 -13.94 -9.75
N GLU A 116 13.81 -13.98 -11.05
CA GLU A 116 12.54 -14.49 -11.57
C GLU A 116 12.27 -15.96 -11.20
N GLU A 117 13.29 -16.81 -11.16
CA GLU A 117 13.15 -18.24 -10.80
C GLU A 117 12.59 -18.43 -9.39
N LYS A 118 12.96 -17.56 -8.46
CA LYS A 118 12.45 -17.60 -7.08
C LYS A 118 10.98 -17.21 -7.04
N VAL A 119 10.61 -16.18 -7.79
CA VAL A 119 9.22 -15.73 -7.91
C VAL A 119 8.36 -16.83 -8.56
N ASP A 120 8.82 -17.44 -9.64
CA ASP A 120 8.14 -18.55 -10.31
C ASP A 120 7.91 -19.75 -9.38
N THR A 121 8.90 -20.07 -8.55
CA THR A 121 8.79 -21.13 -7.56
C THR A 121 7.77 -20.76 -6.48
N PHE A 122 7.77 -19.49 -6.03
CA PHE A 122 6.85 -18.99 -5.02
C PHE A 122 5.40 -19.03 -5.51
N VAL A 123 5.13 -18.57 -6.73
CA VAL A 123 3.79 -18.52 -7.34
C VAL A 123 3.14 -19.91 -7.44
N LYS A 124 3.95 -20.96 -7.63
CA LYS A 124 3.48 -22.36 -7.72
C LYS A 124 3.12 -22.98 -6.36
N ARG A 125 3.37 -22.27 -5.25
CA ARG A 125 3.04 -22.77 -3.90
C ARG A 125 1.53 -22.86 -3.70
N GLN A 126 1.15 -23.75 -2.77
CA GLN A 126 -0.20 -23.83 -2.24
C GLN A 126 -0.26 -23.11 -0.90
N PHE A 127 -1.35 -22.41 -0.66
CA PHE A 127 -1.61 -21.64 0.55
C PHE A 127 -2.87 -22.17 1.22
N ASP A 128 -2.87 -22.26 2.54
CA ASP A 128 -4.07 -22.62 3.30
C ASP A 128 -5.06 -21.45 3.32
N VAL A 129 -6.21 -21.64 2.71
CA VAL A 129 -7.30 -20.67 2.70
C VAL A 129 -8.52 -21.30 3.37
N GLY A 130 -8.60 -21.12 4.70
CA GLY A 130 -9.70 -21.68 5.49
C GLY A 130 -9.77 -23.21 5.49
N GLY A 131 -8.64 -23.90 5.57
CA GLY A 131 -8.52 -25.35 5.56
C GLY A 131 -8.44 -25.96 4.15
N THR A 132 -8.42 -25.14 3.10
CA THR A 132 -8.30 -25.60 1.71
C THR A 132 -6.98 -25.10 1.11
N GLN A 133 -6.20 -26.03 0.54
CA GLN A 133 -4.99 -25.69 -0.20
C GLN A 133 -5.37 -25.05 -1.53
N THR A 134 -4.92 -23.81 -1.75
CA THR A 134 -5.34 -22.97 -2.88
C THR A 134 -4.12 -22.30 -3.51
N SER A 135 -4.03 -22.29 -4.83
CA SER A 135 -3.04 -21.50 -5.56
C SER A 135 -3.40 -20.01 -5.55
N MET A 136 -2.42 -19.15 -5.79
CA MET A 136 -2.67 -17.74 -6.09
C MET A 136 -3.63 -17.62 -7.29
N ASN A 137 -4.68 -16.81 -7.14
CA ASN A 137 -5.74 -16.60 -8.13
C ASN A 137 -5.72 -15.19 -8.73
N PHE A 138 -4.57 -14.55 -8.67
CA PHE A 138 -4.31 -13.22 -9.18
C PHE A 138 -2.93 -13.16 -9.86
N PRO A 139 -2.71 -12.22 -10.79
CA PRO A 139 -1.45 -12.11 -11.51
C PRO A 139 -0.32 -11.65 -10.60
N VAL A 140 0.87 -12.22 -10.81
CA VAL A 140 2.13 -11.78 -10.21
C VAL A 140 2.98 -11.18 -11.32
N MET A 141 3.27 -9.89 -11.21
CA MET A 141 4.06 -9.13 -12.16
C MET A 141 5.49 -8.99 -11.66
N MET A 142 6.46 -9.00 -12.57
CA MET A 142 7.86 -8.71 -12.26
C MET A 142 8.12 -7.22 -12.36
N GLY A 143 8.64 -6.63 -11.31
CA GLY A 143 9.05 -5.23 -11.24
C GLY A 143 10.47 -5.06 -10.74
N THR A 144 10.89 -3.83 -10.63
CA THR A 144 12.12 -3.43 -9.97
C THR A 144 11.79 -2.49 -8.81
N MET A 145 12.72 -2.32 -7.89
CA MET A 145 12.59 -1.33 -6.82
C MET A 145 12.30 0.08 -7.38
N GLU A 146 12.94 0.46 -8.48
CA GLU A 146 12.71 1.76 -9.13
C GLU A 146 11.26 1.89 -9.65
N ILE A 147 10.74 0.84 -10.27
CA ILE A 147 9.34 0.82 -10.77
C ILE A 147 8.37 0.90 -9.59
N ALA A 148 8.61 0.15 -8.53
CA ALA A 148 7.78 0.17 -7.33
C ALA A 148 7.77 1.56 -6.68
N GLN A 149 8.92 2.21 -6.53
CA GLN A 149 9.04 3.57 -5.99
C GLN A 149 8.28 4.59 -6.85
N LYS A 150 8.36 4.50 -8.17
CA LYS A 150 7.56 5.33 -9.08
C LYS A 150 6.06 5.08 -8.91
N ALA A 151 5.66 3.86 -8.62
CA ALA A 151 4.28 3.49 -8.33
C ALA A 151 3.82 3.82 -6.90
N GLY A 152 4.60 4.54 -6.11
CA GLY A 152 4.24 4.96 -4.75
C GLY A 152 4.70 4.03 -3.63
N PHE A 153 5.58 3.05 -3.89
CA PHE A 153 6.24 2.29 -2.83
C PHE A 153 7.20 3.19 -2.04
N GLU A 154 6.93 3.33 -0.74
CA GLU A 154 7.71 4.21 0.14
C GLU A 154 8.79 3.50 0.94
N GLY A 155 8.95 2.20 0.73
CA GLY A 155 9.88 1.34 1.47
C GLY A 155 9.20 0.53 2.57
N GLY A 156 9.78 -0.63 2.85
CA GLY A 156 9.24 -1.61 3.81
C GLY A 156 8.18 -2.54 3.21
N LEU A 157 8.35 -3.84 3.45
CA LEU A 157 7.44 -4.90 3.02
C LEU A 157 6.80 -5.57 4.25
N PRO A 158 5.54 -6.06 4.15
CA PRO A 158 4.63 -5.89 3.03
C PRO A 158 4.11 -4.46 2.91
N SER A 159 3.68 -4.06 1.72
CA SER A 159 2.96 -2.80 1.51
C SER A 159 2.13 -2.85 0.24
N GLY A 160 1.17 -1.97 0.09
CA GLY A 160 0.32 -1.98 -1.09
C GLY A 160 -0.40 -0.66 -1.35
N LEU A 161 -0.97 -0.56 -2.55
CA LEU A 161 -1.75 0.58 -3.00
C LEU A 161 -3.14 0.12 -3.45
N LEU A 162 -4.17 0.81 -2.99
CA LEU A 162 -5.52 0.63 -3.51
C LEU A 162 -5.82 1.74 -4.52
N VAL A 163 -6.12 1.34 -5.73
CA VAL A 163 -6.40 2.22 -6.88
C VAL A 163 -7.88 2.11 -7.22
N ASN A 164 -8.57 3.23 -7.40
CA ASN A 164 -9.99 3.24 -7.74
C ASN A 164 -10.22 3.05 -9.26
N ARG A 165 -11.49 3.01 -9.67
CA ARG A 165 -11.88 2.79 -11.08
C ARG A 165 -11.39 3.88 -12.04
N ASP A 166 -11.13 5.09 -11.54
CA ASP A 166 -10.62 6.21 -12.33
C ASP A 166 -9.10 6.16 -12.53
N GLY A 167 -8.43 5.17 -11.91
CA GLY A 167 -6.98 5.03 -11.95
C GLY A 167 -6.25 5.94 -10.96
N LYS A 168 -6.94 6.37 -9.89
CA LYS A 168 -6.33 7.12 -8.80
C LYS A 168 -5.99 6.20 -7.64
N GLU A 169 -4.81 6.36 -7.09
CA GLU A 169 -4.43 5.79 -5.81
C GLU A 169 -5.25 6.46 -4.70
N VAL A 170 -5.99 5.68 -3.93
CA VAL A 170 -6.89 6.19 -2.89
C VAL A 170 -6.54 5.74 -1.49
N LYS A 171 -5.73 4.69 -1.37
CA LYS A 171 -5.20 4.18 -0.10
C LYS A 171 -3.79 3.66 -0.29
N ILE A 172 -2.94 3.95 0.70
CA ILE A 172 -1.63 3.32 0.85
C ILE A 172 -1.65 2.45 2.10
N VAL A 173 -1.09 1.26 1.99
CA VAL A 173 -0.98 0.26 3.08
C VAL A 173 0.49 0.08 3.41
N ARG A 174 0.86 0.16 4.68
CA ARG A 174 2.25 0.05 5.15
C ARG A 174 2.36 -1.02 6.23
N GLY A 175 3.22 -1.99 5.98
CA GLY A 175 3.44 -3.11 6.90
C GLY A 175 2.26 -4.06 7.00
N VAL A 176 2.37 -5.01 7.91
CA VAL A 176 1.32 -6.01 8.16
C VAL A 176 0.08 -5.35 8.75
N VAL A 177 -1.05 -5.51 8.10
CA VAL A 177 -2.34 -4.98 8.56
C VAL A 177 -3.30 -6.11 8.91
N LYS A 178 -4.27 -5.80 9.79
CA LYS A 178 -5.35 -6.75 10.08
C LYS A 178 -6.21 -6.95 8.84
N GLU A 179 -6.43 -8.21 8.44
CA GLU A 179 -7.26 -8.59 7.28
C GLU A 179 -8.60 -7.83 7.23
N ALA A 180 -9.31 -7.77 8.36
CA ALA A 180 -10.59 -7.07 8.42
C ALA A 180 -10.50 -5.55 8.12
N ALA A 181 -9.37 -4.91 8.44
CA ALA A 181 -9.15 -3.50 8.15
C ALA A 181 -8.93 -3.28 6.64
N LEU A 182 -8.09 -4.11 6.01
CA LEU A 182 -7.85 -4.06 4.58
C LEU A 182 -9.11 -4.43 3.79
N GLU A 183 -9.83 -5.47 4.20
CA GLU A 183 -11.11 -5.83 3.60
C GLU A 183 -12.12 -4.69 3.64
N LYS A 184 -12.23 -3.99 4.77
CA LYS A 184 -13.12 -2.83 4.92
C LYS A 184 -12.71 -1.68 4.00
N ALA A 185 -11.42 -1.44 3.81
CA ALA A 185 -10.91 -0.44 2.89
C ALA A 185 -11.27 -0.79 1.44
N ILE A 186 -10.99 -2.02 1.00
CA ILE A 186 -11.35 -2.55 -0.32
C ILE A 186 -12.85 -2.43 -0.56
N ALA A 187 -13.67 -2.91 0.38
CA ALA A 187 -15.13 -2.89 0.26
C ALA A 187 -15.72 -1.47 0.11
N ARG A 188 -15.09 -0.46 0.68
CA ARG A 188 -15.50 0.95 0.52
C ARG A 188 -15.25 1.45 -0.89
N VAL A 189 -14.06 1.17 -1.44
CA VAL A 189 -13.67 1.64 -2.78
C VAL A 189 -14.41 0.89 -3.88
N VAL A 190 -14.66 -0.42 -3.70
CA VAL A 190 -15.43 -1.24 -4.65
C VAL A 190 -16.90 -0.79 -4.79
N LYS A 191 -17.47 -0.14 -3.76
CA LYS A 191 -18.85 0.37 -3.78
C LYS A 191 -19.01 1.72 -4.46
N GLN A 192 -17.93 2.42 -4.73
CA GLN A 192 -17.91 3.71 -5.44
C GLN A 192 -17.94 3.48 -6.95
#